data_f7c27d7f31fc46eaa4ea21fef8bff69a
#
_entry.id   f7c27d7f31fc46eaa4ea21fef8bff69a
#
_cell.length_a   1.000
_cell.length_b   1.000
_cell.length_c   1.000
_cell.angle_alpha   90.00
_cell.angle_beta   90.00
_cell.angle_gamma   90.00
#
_symmetry.space_group_name_H-M   'P 1'
#
loop_
_entity.id
_entity.type
_entity.pdbx_description
1 polymer ?
#
loop_
_entity_poly.entity_id
_entity_poly.type
_entity_poly.pdbx_seq_one_letter_code
_entity_poly.pdbx_strand_id
1 'polypeptide(L)'
;MQVAQRGRLELEEKHASARQRTLERELEWVRMAPRARHAKSKARLTAYEELLAKDQSRDKVPETVEIFIPPGPRLGDVVVEADAVSKAYGDRLLFEDLTFKLPRGGIVGVIGANGAGKTTLFRMIVGEEQPTSGALRVGETVQLAYVDQSRDTLDPKKSVWDEISDKEESIQLGNRSVPSRAYVSQFNFRGSDQQKKVGELSGGERNRVHLAKLLKSGGNLLL
;
A
#
# COMPACT_ATOMS: atom_id res chain seq x y z
N MET A 1 -21.73 -11.01 9.47
CA MET A 1 -20.38 -11.38 9.01
C MET A 1 -19.29 -11.00 10.01
N GLN A 2 -19.28 -9.83 10.62
CA GLN A 2 -18.22 -9.37 11.55
C GLN A 2 -18.06 -10.22 12.83
N VAL A 3 -19.13 -10.77 13.40
CA VAL A 3 -19.07 -11.58 14.64
C VAL A 3 -18.35 -12.92 14.43
N ALA A 4 -18.56 -13.57 13.29
CA ALA A 4 -17.88 -14.84 12.96
C ALA A 4 -16.38 -14.63 12.71
N GLN A 5 -15.98 -13.48 12.18
CA GLN A 5 -14.60 -13.11 11.92
C GLN A 5 -13.83 -12.79 13.21
N ARG A 6 -14.49 -12.13 14.18
CA ARG A 6 -13.94 -11.87 15.52
C ARG A 6 -13.68 -13.15 16.31
N GLY A 7 -14.65 -14.06 16.32
CA GLY A 7 -14.48 -15.37 17.02
C GLY A 7 -13.34 -16.21 16.43
N ARG A 8 -13.10 -16.10 15.11
CA ARG A 8 -12.01 -16.79 14.43
C ARG A 8 -10.64 -16.21 14.79
N LEU A 9 -10.51 -14.89 14.85
CA LEU A 9 -9.30 -14.20 15.28
C LEU A 9 -8.93 -14.50 16.73
N GLU A 10 -9.91 -14.48 17.66
CA GLU A 10 -9.67 -14.83 19.06
C GLU A 10 -9.22 -16.30 19.24
N LEU A 11 -9.73 -17.21 18.40
CA LEU A 11 -9.31 -18.60 18.40
C LEU A 11 -7.88 -18.77 17.87
N GLU A 12 -7.53 -18.04 16.82
CA GLU A 12 -6.19 -18.03 16.22
C GLU A 12 -5.15 -17.43 17.19
N GLU A 13 -5.50 -16.35 17.91
CA GLU A 13 -4.64 -15.76 18.95
C GLU A 13 -4.39 -16.73 20.12
N LYS A 14 -5.44 -17.43 20.59
CA LYS A 14 -5.28 -18.46 21.63
C LYS A 14 -4.37 -19.60 21.17
N HIS A 15 -4.52 -20.04 19.92
CA HIS A 15 -3.65 -21.08 19.36
C HIS A 15 -2.20 -20.59 19.14
N ALA A 16 -1.99 -19.32 18.78
CA ALA A 16 -0.67 -18.72 18.67
C ALA A 16 0.02 -18.62 20.02
N SER A 17 -0.67 -18.11 21.03
CA SER A 17 -0.16 -18.00 22.40
C SER A 17 0.19 -19.38 23.02
N ALA A 18 -0.65 -20.38 22.79
CA ALA A 18 -0.39 -21.76 23.27
C ALA A 18 0.86 -22.37 22.59
N ARG A 19 1.05 -22.11 21.28
CA ARG A 19 2.24 -22.57 20.55
C ARG A 19 3.51 -21.87 21.02
N GLN A 20 3.46 -20.56 21.25
CA GLN A 20 4.61 -19.79 21.71
C GLN A 20 5.10 -20.30 23.07
N ARG A 21 4.19 -20.57 24.01
CA ARG A 21 4.52 -21.23 25.30
C ARG A 21 5.13 -22.62 25.13
N THR A 22 4.70 -23.35 24.11
CA THR A 22 5.28 -24.67 23.82
C THR A 22 6.68 -24.55 23.26
N LEU A 23 6.90 -23.62 22.33
CA LEU A 23 8.24 -23.30 21.75
C LEU A 23 9.23 -22.84 22.83
N GLU A 24 8.82 -21.96 23.74
CA GLU A 24 9.64 -21.50 24.85
C GLU A 24 10.06 -22.66 25.76
N ARG A 25 9.11 -23.55 26.10
CA ARG A 25 9.38 -24.73 26.93
C ARG A 25 10.33 -25.72 26.26
N GLU A 26 10.15 -25.95 24.94
CA GLU A 26 11.04 -26.81 24.17
C GLU A 26 12.42 -26.16 23.98
N LEU A 27 12.51 -24.83 23.85
CA LEU A 27 13.76 -24.09 23.80
C LEU A 27 14.56 -24.20 25.11
N GLU A 28 13.87 -24.06 26.25
CA GLU A 28 14.50 -24.29 27.57
C GLU A 28 15.06 -25.69 27.68
N TRP A 29 14.29 -26.71 27.24
CA TRP A 29 14.75 -28.08 27.24
C TRP A 29 15.96 -28.31 26.31
N VAL A 30 16.01 -27.68 25.13
CA VAL A 30 17.16 -27.72 24.20
C VAL A 30 18.41 -27.08 24.82
N ARG A 31 18.22 -26.02 25.64
CA ARG A 31 19.32 -25.31 26.35
C ARG A 31 19.85 -26.05 27.58
N MET A 32 19.15 -27.05 28.10
CA MET A 32 19.60 -27.85 29.24
C MET A 32 20.88 -28.65 28.91
N ALA A 33 21.73 -28.86 29.93
CA ALA A 33 23.06 -29.48 29.79
C ALA A 33 23.04 -30.89 29.18
N PRO A 34 24.11 -31.33 28.49
CA PRO A 34 24.16 -32.60 27.73
C PRO A 34 23.85 -33.87 28.53
N ARG A 35 24.06 -33.88 29.83
CA ARG A 35 23.73 -35.03 30.69
C ARG A 35 22.24 -35.34 30.87
N ALA A 36 21.38 -34.36 30.58
CA ALA A 36 19.91 -34.51 30.57
C ALA A 36 19.37 -34.93 29.18
N ARG A 37 20.23 -34.95 28.18
CA ARG A 37 19.90 -35.28 26.78
C ARG A 37 20.16 -36.72 26.44
N HIS A 38 19.62 -37.72 27.13
CA HIS A 38 19.75 -39.08 26.69
C HIS A 38 19.05 -39.36 25.35
N ALA A 39 19.53 -40.41 24.63
CA ALA A 39 19.28 -40.82 23.24
C ALA A 39 17.81 -40.76 22.70
N LYS A 40 16.83 -40.48 23.53
CA LYS A 40 15.43 -40.21 23.13
C LYS A 40 15.20 -38.84 22.48
N SER A 41 16.26 -38.01 22.30
CA SER A 41 16.13 -36.60 21.99
C SER A 41 16.08 -36.27 20.50
N LYS A 42 16.44 -37.19 19.59
CA LYS A 42 16.47 -36.87 18.15
C LYS A 42 15.06 -36.59 17.60
N ALA A 43 14.10 -37.41 17.94
CA ALA A 43 12.70 -37.20 17.54
C ALA A 43 12.11 -35.89 18.13
N ARG A 44 12.50 -35.51 19.36
CA ARG A 44 12.05 -34.28 19.98
C ARG A 44 12.72 -33.04 19.39
N LEU A 45 13.99 -33.13 18.99
CA LEU A 45 14.70 -32.09 18.26
C LEU A 45 14.06 -31.88 16.88
N THR A 46 13.78 -32.96 16.14
CA THR A 46 13.10 -32.87 14.84
C THR A 46 11.69 -32.25 14.98
N ALA A 47 10.95 -32.65 16.02
CA ALA A 47 9.64 -32.05 16.32
C ALA A 47 9.72 -30.55 16.66
N TYR A 48 10.78 -30.14 17.38
CA TYR A 48 11.03 -28.73 17.66
C TYR A 48 11.37 -27.95 16.37
N GLU A 49 12.26 -28.48 15.52
CA GLU A 49 12.61 -27.89 14.23
C GLU A 49 11.41 -27.76 13.30
N GLU A 50 10.54 -28.77 13.26
CA GLU A 50 9.27 -28.73 12.51
C GLU A 50 8.29 -27.69 13.08
N LEU A 51 8.20 -27.55 14.39
CA LEU A 51 7.40 -26.54 15.07
C LEU A 51 7.92 -25.13 14.77
N LEU A 52 9.23 -24.95 14.81
CA LEU A 52 9.91 -23.70 14.50
C LEU A 52 9.71 -23.31 13.02
N ALA A 53 9.86 -24.27 12.11
CA ALA A 53 9.60 -24.07 10.68
C ALA A 53 8.13 -23.72 10.40
N LYS A 54 7.19 -24.35 11.07
CA LYS A 54 5.76 -24.03 10.98
C LYS A 54 5.41 -22.65 11.56
N ASP A 55 6.07 -22.24 12.63
CA ASP A 55 5.89 -20.92 13.22
C ASP A 55 6.44 -19.84 12.30
N GLN A 56 7.67 -19.98 11.82
CA GLN A 56 8.29 -19.08 10.86
C GLN A 56 7.54 -18.99 9.51
N SER A 57 6.88 -20.07 9.08
CA SER A 57 6.07 -20.05 7.86
C SER A 57 4.70 -19.38 8.05
N ARG A 58 4.20 -19.30 9.30
CA ARG A 58 2.91 -18.69 9.66
C ARG A 58 2.98 -17.25 10.12
N ASP A 59 4.16 -16.75 10.51
CA ASP A 59 4.37 -15.32 10.82
C ASP A 59 4.12 -14.40 9.61
N LYS A 60 3.69 -14.98 8.50
CA LYS A 60 3.12 -14.29 7.33
C LYS A 60 1.59 -14.20 7.34
N VAL A 61 0.93 -14.32 8.49
CA VAL A 61 -0.46 -13.83 8.58
C VAL A 61 -0.38 -12.33 8.31
N PRO A 62 -0.99 -11.84 7.24
CA PRO A 62 -1.02 -10.40 7.03
C PRO A 62 -1.79 -9.81 8.22
N GLU A 63 -1.07 -9.22 9.18
CA GLU A 63 -1.70 -8.24 10.05
C GLU A 63 -2.45 -7.31 9.12
N THR A 64 -3.73 -7.14 9.34
CA THR A 64 -4.55 -6.16 8.63
C THR A 64 -3.84 -4.82 8.78
N VAL A 65 -3.15 -4.41 7.74
CA VAL A 65 -2.44 -3.14 7.72
C VAL A 65 -3.51 -2.08 7.52
N GLU A 66 -3.87 -1.38 8.56
CA GLU A 66 -4.71 -0.19 8.44
C GLU A 66 -3.86 0.94 7.87
N ILE A 67 -4.04 1.22 6.59
CA ILE A 67 -3.47 2.41 5.97
C ILE A 67 -4.38 3.59 6.30
N PHE A 68 -3.88 4.52 7.10
CA PHE A 68 -4.57 5.76 7.35
C PHE A 68 -4.40 6.70 6.15
N ILE A 69 -5.51 7.02 5.48
CA ILE A 69 -5.56 8.02 4.41
C ILE A 69 -5.98 9.34 5.06
N PRO A 70 -5.07 10.34 5.15
CA PRO A 70 -5.42 11.61 5.74
C PRO A 70 -6.49 12.29 4.88
N PRO A 71 -7.54 12.87 5.48
CA PRO A 71 -8.45 13.70 4.74
C PRO A 71 -7.67 14.93 4.23
N GLY A 72 -7.66 15.11 2.92
CA GLY A 72 -7.14 16.32 2.29
C GLY A 72 -8.01 17.55 2.59
N PRO A 73 -7.67 18.73 2.06
CA PRO A 73 -8.49 19.91 2.15
C PRO A 73 -9.92 19.65 1.66
N ARG A 74 -10.90 20.39 2.20
CA ARG A 74 -12.30 20.22 1.81
C ARG A 74 -12.48 20.52 0.32
N LEU A 75 -13.05 19.56 -0.41
CA LEU A 75 -13.43 19.73 -1.80
C LEU A 75 -14.60 20.75 -1.91
N GLY A 76 -14.52 21.59 -2.93
CA GLY A 76 -15.63 22.44 -3.35
C GLY A 76 -16.73 21.65 -4.06
N ASP A 77 -17.71 22.36 -4.64
CA ASP A 77 -18.83 21.73 -5.33
C ASP A 77 -18.41 21.13 -6.69
N VAL A 78 -17.44 21.73 -7.33
CA VAL A 78 -16.82 21.22 -8.56
C VAL A 78 -15.57 20.45 -8.18
N VAL A 79 -15.52 19.16 -8.54
CA VAL A 79 -14.32 18.32 -8.41
C VAL A 79 -13.71 18.12 -9.79
N VAL A 80 -14.35 17.36 -10.67
CA VAL A 80 -14.02 17.24 -12.08
C VAL A 80 -15.31 17.22 -12.86
N GLU A 81 -15.42 18.08 -13.86
CA GLU A 81 -16.53 18.11 -14.80
C GLU A 81 -16.00 17.97 -16.22
N ALA A 82 -16.56 17.05 -16.97
CA ALA A 82 -16.34 16.89 -18.40
C ALA A 82 -17.66 17.19 -19.13
N ASP A 83 -17.60 18.02 -20.13
CA ASP A 83 -18.72 18.40 -20.98
C ASP A 83 -18.38 18.15 -22.44
N ALA A 84 -19.01 17.13 -23.03
CA ALA A 84 -18.82 16.68 -24.40
C ALA A 84 -17.34 16.53 -24.81
N VAL A 85 -16.52 16.00 -23.90
CA VAL A 85 -15.08 15.85 -24.09
C VAL A 85 -14.80 14.73 -25.08
N SER A 86 -14.06 15.07 -26.15
CA SER A 86 -13.56 14.10 -27.12
C SER A 86 -12.05 14.14 -27.22
N LYS A 87 -11.40 13.01 -27.45
CA LYS A 87 -9.98 12.91 -27.66
C LYS A 87 -9.62 11.99 -28.81
N ALA A 88 -8.83 12.51 -29.72
CA ALA A 88 -8.25 11.77 -30.83
C ALA A 88 -6.75 12.06 -30.95
N TYR A 89 -5.99 11.12 -31.51
CA TYR A 89 -4.62 11.28 -31.95
C TYR A 89 -4.53 11.01 -33.45
N GLY A 90 -4.43 12.09 -34.25
CA GLY A 90 -4.58 11.99 -35.71
C GLY A 90 -5.95 11.37 -36.05
N ASP A 91 -5.95 10.31 -36.86
CA ASP A 91 -7.17 9.61 -37.26
C ASP A 91 -7.70 8.61 -36.21
N ARG A 92 -7.01 8.44 -35.11
CA ARG A 92 -7.41 7.50 -34.05
C ARG A 92 -8.26 8.19 -33.00
N LEU A 93 -9.56 8.01 -33.05
CA LEU A 93 -10.50 8.40 -31.99
C LEU A 93 -10.35 7.46 -30.79
N LEU A 94 -10.18 8.02 -29.58
CA LEU A 94 -10.15 7.27 -28.33
C LEU A 94 -11.54 7.23 -27.66
N PHE A 95 -12.17 8.38 -27.52
CA PHE A 95 -13.53 8.53 -27.02
C PHE A 95 -14.13 9.85 -27.51
N GLU A 96 -15.45 9.89 -27.57
CA GLU A 96 -16.25 11.00 -28.09
C GLU A 96 -17.37 11.33 -27.13
N ASP A 97 -17.73 12.62 -27.02
CA ASP A 97 -18.85 13.14 -26.24
C ASP A 97 -18.92 12.68 -24.77
N LEU A 98 -17.76 12.47 -24.17
CA LEU A 98 -17.69 12.03 -22.78
C LEU A 98 -18.14 13.16 -21.84
N THR A 99 -19.30 12.95 -21.19
CA THR A 99 -19.88 13.91 -20.25
C THR A 99 -20.05 13.25 -18.88
N PHE A 100 -19.43 13.80 -17.85
CA PHE A 100 -19.59 13.34 -16.48
C PHE A 100 -19.24 14.43 -15.45
N LYS A 101 -19.73 14.21 -14.23
CA LYS A 101 -19.34 14.99 -13.05
C LYS A 101 -18.86 14.03 -11.97
N LEU A 102 -17.67 14.27 -11.43
CA LEU A 102 -17.15 13.53 -10.30
C LEU A 102 -17.76 14.11 -9.02
N PRO A 103 -18.53 13.32 -8.26
CA PRO A 103 -19.15 13.79 -7.03
C PRO A 103 -18.11 13.94 -5.92
N ARG A 104 -18.29 14.94 -5.06
CA ARG A 104 -17.48 15.11 -3.86
C ARG A 104 -17.61 13.90 -2.94
N GLY A 105 -16.47 13.34 -2.50
CA GLY A 105 -16.43 12.15 -1.65
C GLY A 105 -16.86 10.87 -2.35
N GLY A 106 -17.01 10.88 -3.68
CA GLY A 106 -17.34 9.71 -4.48
C GLY A 106 -16.12 8.92 -4.91
N ILE A 107 -16.34 7.64 -5.25
CA ILE A 107 -15.36 6.76 -5.89
C ILE A 107 -15.90 6.41 -7.26
N VAL A 108 -15.12 6.70 -8.30
CA VAL A 108 -15.50 6.42 -9.69
C VAL A 108 -14.48 5.47 -10.31
N GLY A 109 -14.96 4.33 -10.82
CA GLY A 109 -14.14 3.37 -11.55
C GLY A 109 -14.15 3.65 -13.05
N VAL A 110 -12.98 3.82 -13.67
CA VAL A 110 -12.82 3.94 -15.12
C VAL A 110 -12.47 2.57 -15.71
N ILE A 111 -13.40 1.98 -16.44
CA ILE A 111 -13.29 0.64 -16.99
C ILE A 111 -13.23 0.70 -18.52
N GLY A 112 -12.42 -0.13 -19.14
CA GLY A 112 -12.30 -0.22 -20.59
C GLY A 112 -11.12 -1.09 -21.02
N ALA A 113 -11.09 -1.48 -22.29
CA ALA A 113 -10.00 -2.26 -22.89
C ALA A 113 -8.66 -1.51 -22.84
N ASN A 114 -7.55 -2.22 -23.05
CA ASN A 114 -6.25 -1.58 -23.19
C ASN A 114 -6.24 -0.69 -24.44
N GLY A 115 -5.72 0.54 -24.30
CA GLY A 115 -5.72 1.52 -25.37
C GLY A 115 -7.03 2.29 -25.57
N ALA A 116 -8.06 2.09 -24.72
CA ALA A 116 -9.32 2.82 -24.77
C ALA A 116 -9.25 4.30 -24.32
N GLY A 117 -8.06 4.79 -23.92
CA GLY A 117 -7.89 6.17 -23.52
C GLY A 117 -7.98 6.45 -22.01
N LYS A 118 -8.04 5.42 -21.15
CA LYS A 118 -8.12 5.61 -19.68
C LYS A 118 -6.99 6.48 -19.14
N THR A 119 -5.76 6.15 -19.47
CA THR A 119 -4.57 6.94 -19.05
C THR A 119 -4.59 8.35 -19.66
N THR A 120 -5.07 8.50 -20.87
CA THR A 120 -5.23 9.80 -21.53
C THR A 120 -6.25 10.67 -20.81
N LEU A 121 -7.36 10.09 -20.35
CA LEU A 121 -8.35 10.79 -19.53
C LEU A 121 -7.72 11.29 -18.21
N PHE A 122 -6.94 10.45 -17.52
CA PHE A 122 -6.25 10.88 -16.30
C PHE A 122 -5.23 11.97 -16.56
N ARG A 123 -4.44 11.88 -17.66
CA ARG A 123 -3.52 12.94 -18.08
C ARG A 123 -4.23 14.27 -18.39
N MET A 124 -5.43 14.21 -18.94
CA MET A 124 -6.23 15.42 -19.14
C MET A 124 -6.70 16.02 -17.82
N ILE A 125 -7.12 15.18 -16.84
CA ILE A 125 -7.51 15.66 -15.50
C ILE A 125 -6.31 16.28 -14.78
N VAL A 126 -5.11 15.71 -14.94
CA VAL A 126 -3.87 16.25 -14.36
C VAL A 126 -3.38 17.50 -15.08
N GLY A 127 -3.86 17.76 -16.31
CA GLY A 127 -3.47 18.93 -17.12
C GLY A 127 -2.28 18.69 -18.05
N GLU A 128 -1.79 17.45 -18.15
CA GLU A 128 -0.70 17.07 -19.07
C GLU A 128 -1.15 16.96 -20.53
N GLU A 129 -2.44 16.75 -20.74
CA GLU A 129 -3.06 16.61 -22.05
C GLU A 129 -4.28 17.52 -22.18
N GLN A 130 -4.58 17.96 -23.40
CA GLN A 130 -5.78 18.73 -23.69
C GLN A 130 -6.80 17.88 -24.47
N PRO A 131 -8.09 18.08 -24.26
CA PRO A 131 -9.11 17.47 -25.11
C PRO A 131 -9.01 18.00 -26.54
N THR A 132 -9.45 17.19 -27.52
CA THR A 132 -9.57 17.62 -28.91
C THR A 132 -10.78 18.55 -29.09
N SER A 133 -11.88 18.26 -28.39
CA SER A 133 -13.08 19.08 -28.32
C SER A 133 -13.77 18.91 -26.98
N GLY A 134 -14.74 19.78 -26.67
CA GLY A 134 -15.41 19.82 -25.38
C GLY A 134 -14.61 20.55 -24.31
N ALA A 135 -15.10 20.50 -23.08
CA ALA A 135 -14.48 21.19 -21.94
C ALA A 135 -14.25 20.26 -20.77
N LEU A 136 -13.04 20.27 -20.20
CA LEU A 136 -12.71 19.58 -18.96
C LEU A 136 -12.35 20.62 -17.91
N ARG A 137 -13.05 20.59 -16.78
CA ARG A 137 -12.84 21.50 -15.68
C ARG A 137 -12.48 20.75 -14.40
N VAL A 138 -11.38 21.14 -13.79
CA VAL A 138 -10.96 20.69 -12.46
C VAL A 138 -11.22 21.82 -11.47
N GLY A 139 -11.83 21.53 -10.34
CA GLY A 139 -12.18 22.55 -9.35
C GLY A 139 -10.95 23.17 -8.69
N GLU A 140 -11.02 24.46 -8.36
CA GLU A 140 -9.91 25.23 -7.76
C GLU A 140 -9.46 24.69 -6.39
N THR A 141 -10.35 24.00 -5.68
CA THR A 141 -10.05 23.40 -4.36
C THR A 141 -9.45 22.00 -4.47
N VAL A 142 -9.30 21.47 -5.69
CA VAL A 142 -8.76 20.14 -5.92
C VAL A 142 -7.24 20.16 -5.78
N GLN A 143 -6.74 19.33 -4.89
CA GLN A 143 -5.32 18.98 -4.78
C GLN A 143 -5.14 17.57 -5.31
N LEU A 144 -4.61 17.47 -6.50
CA LEU A 144 -4.38 16.21 -7.18
C LEU A 144 -3.26 15.43 -6.52
N ALA A 145 -3.50 14.15 -6.27
CA ALA A 145 -2.50 13.16 -5.96
C ALA A 145 -2.60 12.06 -7.03
N TYR A 146 -1.64 12.05 -7.94
CA TYR A 146 -1.61 11.17 -9.11
C TYR A 146 -0.40 10.25 -9.07
N VAL A 147 -0.61 8.94 -9.25
CA VAL A 147 0.48 7.99 -9.47
C VAL A 147 0.58 7.71 -10.96
N ASP A 148 1.57 8.31 -11.60
CA ASP A 148 1.91 7.94 -12.96
C ASP A 148 2.42 6.50 -12.99
N GLN A 149 2.01 5.74 -14.02
CA GLN A 149 2.53 4.40 -14.29
C GLN A 149 3.98 4.43 -14.80
N SER A 150 4.52 5.60 -15.13
CA SER A 150 5.94 5.78 -15.43
C SER A 150 6.75 5.52 -14.14
N ARG A 151 7.48 4.41 -14.14
CA ARG A 151 8.25 3.88 -13.01
C ARG A 151 9.48 4.70 -12.65
N ASP A 152 9.65 5.87 -13.25
CA ASP A 152 10.90 6.63 -13.26
C ASP A 152 11.02 7.69 -12.16
N THR A 153 10.01 7.83 -11.29
CA THR A 153 9.99 8.89 -10.27
C THR A 153 10.68 8.51 -8.96
N LEU A 154 11.08 7.24 -8.79
CA LEU A 154 11.76 6.78 -7.57
C LEU A 154 13.27 6.73 -7.78
N ASP A 155 14.05 7.25 -6.83
CA ASP A 155 15.51 7.16 -6.86
C ASP A 155 15.97 5.73 -6.47
N PRO A 156 16.56 4.96 -7.40
CA PRO A 156 16.98 3.58 -7.14
C PRO A 156 18.10 3.47 -6.09
N LYS A 157 18.81 4.56 -5.80
CA LYS A 157 19.94 4.59 -4.85
C LYS A 157 19.50 4.84 -3.41
N LYS A 158 18.33 5.44 -3.21
CA LYS A 158 17.78 5.71 -1.88
C LYS A 158 17.27 4.42 -1.22
N SER A 159 17.28 4.39 0.12
CA SER A 159 16.54 3.38 0.85
C SER A 159 15.02 3.62 0.74
N VAL A 160 14.22 2.59 0.99
CA VAL A 160 12.75 2.73 1.05
C VAL A 160 12.35 3.81 2.04
N TRP A 161 13.00 3.81 3.22
CA TRP A 161 12.73 4.82 4.23
C TRP A 161 13.11 6.22 3.75
N ASP A 162 14.31 6.41 3.19
CA ASP A 162 14.74 7.71 2.65
C ASP A 162 13.80 8.22 1.57
N GLU A 163 13.35 7.33 0.69
CA GLU A 163 12.50 7.68 -0.45
C GLU A 163 11.09 8.12 -0.03
N ILE A 164 10.53 7.50 1.01
CA ILE A 164 9.19 7.83 1.51
C ILE A 164 9.24 9.00 2.48
N SER A 165 10.23 9.01 3.40
CA SER A 165 10.28 9.99 4.48
C SER A 165 10.99 11.28 4.13
N ASP A 166 11.77 11.31 3.03
CA ASP A 166 12.72 12.38 2.70
C ASP A 166 13.75 12.61 3.83
N LYS A 167 14.08 11.52 4.59
CA LYS A 167 14.97 11.49 5.76
C LYS A 167 14.40 12.19 6.99
N GLU A 168 13.15 12.56 6.98
CA GLU A 168 12.51 13.14 8.17
C GLU A 168 12.13 12.04 9.15
N GLU A 169 12.31 12.28 10.45
CA GLU A 169 11.92 11.33 11.49
C GLU A 169 10.42 11.25 11.70
N SER A 170 9.70 12.31 11.35
CA SER A 170 8.23 12.36 11.43
C SER A 170 7.60 12.84 10.12
N ILE A 171 6.46 12.28 9.79
CA ILE A 171 5.65 12.62 8.61
C ILE A 171 4.37 13.29 9.08
N GLN A 172 4.06 14.45 8.51
CA GLN A 172 2.81 15.14 8.76
C GLN A 172 1.71 14.58 7.84
N LEU A 173 0.66 14.02 8.44
CA LEU A 173 -0.51 13.49 7.75
C LEU A 173 -1.75 14.30 8.13
N GLY A 174 -2.02 15.36 7.38
CA GLY A 174 -3.04 16.32 7.76
C GLY A 174 -2.71 16.96 9.12
N ASN A 175 -3.58 16.78 10.12
CA ASN A 175 -3.39 17.33 11.48
C ASN A 175 -2.61 16.39 12.42
N ARG A 176 -2.08 15.26 11.93
CA ARG A 176 -1.36 14.29 12.74
C ARG A 176 0.10 14.19 12.31
N SER A 177 1.01 14.15 13.28
CA SER A 177 2.41 13.80 13.08
C SER A 177 2.63 12.34 13.47
N VAL A 178 3.24 11.57 12.58
CA VAL A 178 3.49 10.13 12.77
C VAL A 178 4.99 9.86 12.60
N PRO A 179 5.61 9.02 13.43
CA PRO A 179 6.98 8.60 13.18
C PRO A 179 7.12 7.98 11.79
N SER A 180 8.12 8.43 11.02
CA SER A 180 8.27 8.01 9.61
C SER A 180 8.45 6.50 9.45
N ARG A 181 9.18 5.86 10.37
CA ARG A 181 9.35 4.39 10.35
C ARG A 181 8.04 3.63 10.59
N ALA A 182 7.17 4.17 11.46
CA ALA A 182 5.84 3.61 11.69
C ALA A 182 4.95 3.78 10.46
N TYR A 183 5.02 4.93 9.78
CA TYR A 183 4.31 5.17 8.52
C TYR A 183 4.76 4.20 7.43
N VAL A 184 6.06 4.06 7.21
CA VAL A 184 6.63 3.14 6.21
C VAL A 184 6.24 1.68 6.49
N SER A 185 6.13 1.29 7.77
CA SER A 185 5.71 -0.06 8.14
C SER A 185 4.26 -0.38 7.75
N GLN A 186 3.38 0.63 7.64
CA GLN A 186 2.00 0.47 7.16
C GLN A 186 1.93 -0.01 5.70
N PHE A 187 2.99 0.17 4.93
CA PHE A 187 3.12 -0.31 3.55
C PHE A 187 3.87 -1.64 3.44
N ASN A 188 3.92 -2.38 4.55
CA ASN A 188 4.55 -3.69 4.65
C ASN A 188 6.08 -3.69 4.42
N PHE A 189 6.74 -2.59 4.79
CA PHE A 189 8.20 -2.51 4.89
C PHE A 189 8.59 -2.46 6.35
N ARG A 190 9.01 -3.60 6.92
CA ARG A 190 9.30 -3.75 8.35
C ARG A 190 10.80 -3.96 8.60
N GLY A 191 11.28 -3.46 9.72
CA GLY A 191 12.65 -3.68 10.17
C GLY A 191 13.70 -3.39 9.09
N SER A 192 14.42 -4.40 8.65
CA SER A 192 15.47 -4.30 7.63
C SER A 192 14.96 -3.95 6.23
N ASP A 193 13.67 -4.22 5.91
CA ASP A 193 13.12 -3.90 4.59
C ASP A 193 13.13 -2.40 4.31
N GLN A 194 13.05 -1.57 5.35
CA GLN A 194 13.11 -0.11 5.22
C GLN A 194 14.48 0.40 4.74
N GLN A 195 15.52 -0.41 4.90
CA GLN A 195 16.89 -0.08 4.49
C GLN A 195 17.23 -0.61 3.09
N LYS A 196 16.37 -1.46 2.50
CA LYS A 196 16.55 -1.94 1.13
C LYS A 196 16.57 -0.76 0.16
N LYS A 197 17.43 -0.83 -0.85
CA LYS A 197 17.45 0.16 -1.92
C LYS A 197 16.22 -0.01 -2.81
N VAL A 198 15.66 1.11 -3.24
CA VAL A 198 14.48 1.12 -4.13
C VAL A 198 14.76 0.37 -5.44
N GLY A 199 16.01 0.43 -5.94
CA GLY A 199 16.42 -0.30 -7.14
C GLY A 199 16.35 -1.84 -7.01
N GLU A 200 16.41 -2.37 -5.79
CA GLU A 200 16.37 -3.81 -5.48
C GLU A 200 14.93 -4.34 -5.29
N LEU A 201 13.94 -3.45 -5.25
CA LEU A 201 12.56 -3.79 -5.01
C LEU A 201 11.91 -4.46 -6.22
N SER A 202 11.02 -5.40 -5.95
CA SER A 202 10.09 -5.94 -6.94
C SER A 202 9.11 -4.86 -7.45
N GLY A 203 8.45 -5.11 -8.58
CA GLY A 203 7.44 -4.18 -9.11
C GLY A 203 6.31 -3.87 -8.13
N GLY A 204 5.84 -4.88 -7.39
CA GLY A 204 4.80 -4.71 -6.37
C GLY A 204 5.27 -3.90 -5.16
N GLU A 205 6.53 -4.06 -4.75
CA GLU A 205 7.13 -3.25 -3.69
C GLU A 205 7.30 -1.79 -4.10
N ARG A 206 7.75 -1.53 -5.34
CA ARG A 206 7.82 -0.16 -5.87
C ARG A 206 6.46 0.51 -5.91
N ASN A 207 5.41 -0.22 -6.32
CA ASN A 207 4.05 0.33 -6.29
C ASN A 207 3.60 0.71 -4.88
N ARG A 208 3.99 -0.05 -3.84
CA ARG A 208 3.72 0.32 -2.44
C ARG A 208 4.49 1.58 -2.01
N VAL A 209 5.73 1.77 -2.48
CA VAL A 209 6.49 3.01 -2.25
C VAL A 209 5.80 4.21 -2.90
N HIS A 210 5.36 4.08 -4.16
CA HIS A 210 4.59 5.12 -4.85
C HIS A 210 3.31 5.46 -4.09
N LEU A 211 2.55 4.44 -3.65
CA LEU A 211 1.33 4.64 -2.88
C LEU A 211 1.62 5.37 -1.56
N ALA A 212 2.69 5.01 -0.85
CA ALA A 212 3.09 5.69 0.37
C ALA A 212 3.42 7.17 0.13
N LYS A 213 4.15 7.49 -0.93
CA LYS A 213 4.47 8.88 -1.31
C LYS A 213 3.20 9.65 -1.69
N LEU A 214 2.31 9.04 -2.46
CA LEU A 214 1.04 9.63 -2.85
C LEU A 214 0.19 10.00 -1.63
N LEU A 215 0.00 9.06 -0.70
CA LEU A 215 -0.82 9.30 0.49
C LEU A 215 -0.18 10.30 1.45
N LYS A 216 1.17 10.38 1.49
CA LYS A 216 1.91 11.42 2.23
C LYS A 216 1.63 12.81 1.67
N SER A 217 1.42 12.96 0.37
CA SER A 217 1.23 14.28 -0.28
C SER A 217 -0.05 15.01 0.16
N GLY A 218 -1.02 14.29 0.74
CA GLY A 218 -2.23 14.91 1.30
C GLY A 218 -3.24 15.42 0.27
N GLY A 219 -3.19 14.93 -0.96
CA GLY A 219 -4.18 15.25 -1.99
C GLY A 219 -5.61 14.88 -1.60
N ASN A 220 -6.59 15.62 -2.11
CA ASN A 220 -8.02 15.38 -1.88
C ASN A 220 -8.73 14.73 -3.09
N LEU A 221 -8.04 14.59 -4.22
CA LEU A 221 -8.44 13.78 -5.36
C LEU A 221 -7.29 12.82 -5.71
N LEU A 222 -7.54 11.53 -5.54
CA LEU A 222 -6.58 10.47 -5.83
C LEU A 222 -6.89 9.85 -7.20
N LEU A 223 -5.88 9.75 -8.08
CA LEU A 223 -5.97 9.15 -9.43
C LEU A 223 -4.94 8.04 -9.61
#